data_011d834815a6c3cb82d6be4c66b53e74
#
_entry.id   011d834815a6c3cb82d6be4c66b53e74
#
_cell.length_a   1.000
_cell.length_b   1.000
_cell.length_c   1.000
_cell.angle_alpha   90.00
_cell.angle_beta   90.00
_cell.angle_gamma   90.00
#
_symmetry.space_group_name_H-M   'P 1'
#
loop_
_entity.id
_entity.type
_entity.pdbx_description
1 polymer ?
#
loop_
_entity_poly.entity_id
_entity_poly.type
_entity_poly.pdbx_seq_one_letter_code
_entity_poly.pdbx_strand_id
1 'polypeptide(L)'
;MRNLLWMCFLSIFLSACSSEPEPYDPTQLPTKVTFSIVAQEGVNPSIWGQASPVEIQVFELVDDSMFMSSSYDQMKEDYKKALKSNFVKSYDYVLTPGQFKFVNQIEVDEETNYIGIMANFSDIELSEWKKAVKVLNKGREYHLLMLLSDYDVKLEKVE
;
A
#
# COMPACT_ATOMS: atom_id res chain seq x y z
N MET A 1 -65.57 2.97 -26.54
CA MET A 1 -64.21 2.85 -27.11
C MET A 1 -63.22 3.88 -26.54
N ARG A 2 -63.65 5.10 -26.13
CA ARG A 2 -62.75 6.15 -25.61
C ARG A 2 -62.14 5.83 -24.23
N ASN A 3 -62.83 5.08 -23.38
CA ASN A 3 -62.37 4.70 -22.03
C ASN A 3 -61.41 3.49 -22.03
N LEU A 4 -61.41 2.68 -23.07
CA LEU A 4 -60.52 1.53 -23.21
C LEU A 4 -59.11 1.94 -23.60
N LEU A 5 -58.99 3.05 -24.38
CA LEU A 5 -57.69 3.61 -24.76
C LEU A 5 -56.94 4.25 -23.55
N TRP A 6 -57.68 4.81 -22.59
CA TRP A 6 -57.12 5.42 -21.40
C TRP A 6 -56.58 4.37 -20.40
N MET A 7 -57.22 3.21 -20.32
CA MET A 7 -56.71 2.10 -19.47
C MET A 7 -55.44 1.46 -20.01
N CYS A 8 -55.25 1.42 -21.35
CA CYS A 8 -54.00 0.91 -21.93
C CYS A 8 -52.83 1.89 -21.75
N PHE A 9 -53.08 3.21 -21.65
CA PHE A 9 -51.98 4.19 -21.45
C PHE A 9 -51.47 4.22 -20.02
N LEU A 10 -52.29 3.82 -19.03
CA LEU A 10 -51.88 3.79 -17.62
C LEU A 10 -51.03 2.55 -17.27
N SER A 11 -51.09 1.49 -18.08
CA SER A 11 -50.35 0.26 -17.85
C SER A 11 -48.88 0.33 -18.30
N ILE A 12 -48.48 1.32 -19.08
CA ILE A 12 -47.12 1.45 -19.63
C ILE A 12 -46.16 2.14 -18.66
N PHE A 13 -46.66 2.83 -17.63
CA PHE A 13 -45.83 3.53 -16.65
C PHE A 13 -45.40 2.69 -15.45
N LEU A 14 -45.77 1.42 -15.34
CA LEU A 14 -45.45 0.53 -14.22
C LEU A 14 -44.24 -0.39 -14.47
N SER A 15 -43.58 -0.27 -15.62
CA SER A 15 -42.26 -0.89 -15.85
C SER A 15 -41.13 0.06 -15.37
N ALA A 16 -41.29 0.65 -14.18
CA ALA A 16 -40.21 1.37 -13.53
C ALA A 16 -39.18 0.36 -13.04
N CYS A 17 -37.97 0.48 -13.55
CA CYS A 17 -36.75 -0.15 -13.21
C CYS A 17 -36.70 -0.74 -11.80
N SER A 18 -36.92 -2.05 -11.68
CA SER A 18 -36.40 -2.84 -10.57
C SER A 18 -34.92 -3.12 -10.90
N SER A 19 -34.04 -2.17 -10.66
CA SER A 19 -32.64 -2.48 -10.51
C SER A 19 -32.53 -3.20 -9.16
N GLU A 20 -32.53 -4.51 -9.16
CA GLU A 20 -32.11 -5.26 -7.97
C GLU A 20 -30.71 -4.75 -7.61
N PRO A 21 -30.47 -4.36 -6.35
CA PRO A 21 -29.11 -4.04 -5.93
C PRO A 21 -28.24 -5.27 -6.15
N GLU A 22 -27.09 -5.08 -6.78
CA GLU A 22 -26.14 -6.18 -6.97
C GLU A 22 -25.87 -6.84 -5.62
N PRO A 23 -25.84 -8.18 -5.53
CA PRO A 23 -25.56 -8.86 -4.28
C PRO A 23 -24.19 -8.42 -3.76
N TYR A 24 -24.13 -8.03 -2.49
CA TYR A 24 -22.91 -7.64 -1.83
C TYR A 24 -21.89 -8.77 -1.87
N ASP A 25 -20.79 -8.57 -2.61
CA ASP A 25 -19.67 -9.51 -2.71
C ASP A 25 -18.42 -8.93 -2.03
N PRO A 26 -18.08 -9.37 -0.82
CA PRO A 26 -16.91 -8.87 -0.10
C PRO A 26 -15.59 -9.12 -0.82
N THR A 27 -15.53 -10.07 -1.77
CA THR A 27 -14.32 -10.36 -2.54
C THR A 27 -14.01 -9.29 -3.58
N GLN A 28 -14.97 -8.42 -3.90
CA GLN A 28 -14.81 -7.30 -4.83
C GLN A 28 -14.44 -5.99 -4.13
N LEU A 29 -14.46 -5.95 -2.80
CA LEU A 29 -14.06 -4.77 -2.05
C LEU A 29 -12.55 -4.53 -2.18
N PRO A 30 -12.11 -3.26 -2.13
CA PRO A 30 -10.68 -2.95 -2.06
C PRO A 30 -10.02 -3.68 -0.88
N THR A 31 -8.82 -4.18 -1.11
CA THR A 31 -8.00 -4.73 -0.01
C THR A 31 -7.61 -3.62 0.95
N LYS A 32 -7.58 -3.96 2.22
CA LYS A 32 -7.18 -3.06 3.30
C LYS A 32 -5.87 -3.53 3.91
N VAL A 33 -4.97 -2.58 4.16
CA VAL A 33 -3.66 -2.86 4.73
C VAL A 33 -3.43 -1.99 5.96
N THR A 34 -2.97 -2.61 7.03
CA THR A 34 -2.55 -1.97 8.27
C THR A 34 -1.05 -2.12 8.41
N PHE A 35 -0.33 -1.08 8.83
CA PHE A 35 1.10 -1.17 9.09
C PHE A 35 1.42 -1.09 10.58
N SER A 36 2.25 -2.00 11.06
CA SER A 36 3.01 -1.86 12.31
C SER A 36 4.46 -1.62 11.96
N ILE A 37 4.96 -0.41 12.26
CA ILE A 37 6.33 0.00 11.93
C ILE A 37 7.10 0.12 13.23
N VAL A 38 8.19 -0.63 13.34
CA VAL A 38 9.03 -0.71 14.54
C VAL A 38 10.46 -0.32 14.19
N ALA A 39 10.97 0.74 14.79
CA ALA A 39 12.39 1.08 14.76
C ALA A 39 13.04 0.60 16.07
N GLN A 40 13.98 -0.33 15.97
CA GLN A 40 14.72 -0.81 17.14
C GLN A 40 15.59 0.30 17.75
N GLU A 41 15.99 0.14 19.02
CA GLU A 41 16.82 1.14 19.72
C GLU A 41 18.17 1.41 19.03
N GLY A 42 18.73 0.40 18.35
CA GLY A 42 20.00 0.50 17.62
C GLY A 42 19.88 0.91 16.15
N VAL A 43 18.67 1.30 15.67
CA VAL A 43 18.40 1.57 14.26
C VAL A 43 19.29 2.69 13.69
N ASN A 44 19.71 2.51 12.44
CA ASN A 44 20.43 3.52 11.64
C ASN A 44 21.64 4.14 12.38
N PRO A 45 22.61 3.32 12.84
CA PRO A 45 23.72 3.87 13.59
C PRO A 45 24.58 4.80 12.74
N SER A 46 25.01 5.91 13.34
CA SER A 46 25.96 6.84 12.76
C SER A 46 27.38 6.22 12.71
N ILE A 47 28.31 6.90 12.06
CA ILE A 47 29.74 6.51 12.05
C ILE A 47 30.35 6.39 13.47
N TRP A 48 29.69 6.96 14.47
CA TRP A 48 30.07 6.91 15.88
C TRP A 48 29.35 5.76 16.64
N GLY A 49 28.58 4.93 15.94
CA GLY A 49 27.78 3.86 16.51
C GLY A 49 26.54 4.32 17.30
N GLN A 50 26.17 5.59 17.20
CA GLN A 50 24.96 6.11 17.85
C GLN A 50 23.76 5.94 16.94
N ALA A 51 22.68 5.33 17.47
CA ALA A 51 21.42 5.22 16.76
C ALA A 51 20.87 6.60 16.35
N SER A 52 20.29 6.68 15.19
CA SER A 52 19.72 7.92 14.64
C SER A 52 18.35 7.71 14.01
N PRO A 53 17.55 8.76 13.83
CA PRO A 53 16.28 8.66 13.12
C PRO A 53 16.46 8.07 11.72
N VAL A 54 15.46 7.32 11.27
CA VAL A 54 15.42 6.73 9.94
C VAL A 54 14.18 7.19 9.20
N GLU A 55 14.39 7.68 7.99
CA GLU A 55 13.30 7.97 7.05
C GLU A 55 12.97 6.71 6.28
N ILE A 56 11.68 6.43 6.13
CA ILE A 56 11.20 5.34 5.29
C ILE A 56 10.15 5.84 4.31
N GLN A 57 10.09 5.18 3.17
CA GLN A 57 9.06 5.38 2.17
C GLN A 57 8.40 4.06 1.85
N VAL A 58 7.08 4.01 1.97
CA VAL A 58 6.26 2.84 1.63
C VAL A 58 5.61 3.09 0.29
N PHE A 59 5.65 2.11 -0.59
CA PHE A 59 5.15 2.19 -1.96
C PHE A 59 4.03 1.20 -2.20
N GLU A 60 2.97 1.65 -2.86
CA GLU A 60 2.05 0.78 -3.61
C GLU A 60 2.58 0.61 -5.02
N LEU A 61 2.69 -0.64 -5.48
CA LEU A 61 3.31 -0.99 -6.75
C LEU A 61 2.42 -1.95 -7.55
N VAL A 62 2.38 -1.74 -8.88
CA VAL A 62 1.77 -2.71 -9.80
C VAL A 62 2.59 -4.01 -9.84
N ASP A 63 3.90 -3.88 -9.90
CA ASP A 63 4.88 -4.98 -9.91
C ASP A 63 6.16 -4.54 -9.19
N ASP A 64 6.86 -5.47 -8.53
CA ASP A 64 8.04 -5.16 -7.74
C ASP A 64 9.36 -5.15 -8.54
N SER A 65 9.36 -5.58 -9.79
CA SER A 65 10.57 -5.77 -10.59
C SER A 65 11.41 -4.49 -10.76
N MET A 66 10.77 -3.37 -11.08
CA MET A 66 11.45 -2.08 -11.20
C MET A 66 11.97 -1.59 -9.84
N PHE A 67 11.17 -1.77 -8.78
CA PHE A 67 11.57 -1.42 -7.43
C PHE A 67 12.78 -2.24 -6.97
N MET A 68 12.75 -3.56 -7.14
CA MET A 68 13.82 -4.45 -6.71
C MET A 68 15.10 -4.30 -7.56
N SER A 69 14.98 -3.92 -8.83
CA SER A 69 16.15 -3.72 -9.72
C SER A 69 16.76 -2.32 -9.65
N SER A 70 16.03 -1.31 -9.15
CA SER A 70 16.55 0.06 -9.04
C SER A 70 17.64 0.17 -7.98
N SER A 71 18.67 0.99 -8.26
CA SER A 71 19.67 1.36 -7.26
C SER A 71 19.09 2.35 -6.22
N TYR A 72 19.77 2.48 -5.09
CA TYR A 72 19.40 3.48 -4.08
C TYR A 72 19.39 4.89 -4.65
N ASP A 73 20.42 5.26 -5.40
CA ASP A 73 20.55 6.59 -5.99
C ASP A 73 19.41 6.91 -6.97
N GLN A 74 19.03 5.94 -7.80
CA GLN A 74 17.88 6.11 -8.71
C GLN A 74 16.58 6.36 -7.95
N MET A 75 16.35 5.61 -6.87
CA MET A 75 15.16 5.77 -6.03
C MET A 75 15.19 7.09 -5.26
N LYS A 76 16.35 7.50 -4.76
CA LYS A 76 16.52 8.72 -3.98
C LYS A 76 16.41 9.98 -4.85
N GLU A 77 16.94 9.95 -6.07
CA GLU A 77 16.89 11.08 -7.00
C GLU A 77 15.47 11.32 -7.53
N ASP A 78 14.84 10.28 -8.09
CA ASP A 78 13.48 10.36 -8.62
C ASP A 78 12.84 8.95 -8.69
N TYR A 79 12.21 8.52 -7.61
CA TYR A 79 11.57 7.21 -7.56
C TYR A 79 10.46 7.05 -8.60
N LYS A 80 9.76 8.12 -9.00
CA LYS A 80 8.72 8.04 -10.05
C LYS A 80 9.32 7.70 -11.39
N LYS A 81 10.48 8.28 -11.69
CA LYS A 81 11.24 7.95 -12.91
C LYS A 81 11.81 6.54 -12.85
N ALA A 82 12.30 6.10 -11.69
CA ALA A 82 12.85 4.77 -11.50
C ALA A 82 11.76 3.68 -11.62
N LEU A 83 10.61 3.88 -10.99
CA LEU A 83 9.52 2.92 -10.97
C LEU A 83 8.62 2.94 -12.20
N LYS A 84 8.58 4.07 -12.93
CA LYS A 84 7.77 4.24 -14.16
C LYS A 84 6.29 3.88 -13.92
N SER A 85 5.74 3.02 -14.78
CA SER A 85 4.35 2.53 -14.70
C SER A 85 4.09 1.59 -13.52
N ASN A 86 5.11 1.13 -12.80
CA ASN A 86 4.92 0.29 -11.62
C ASN A 86 4.62 1.11 -10.35
N PHE A 87 4.82 2.43 -10.38
CA PHE A 87 4.47 3.30 -9.27
C PHE A 87 2.97 3.58 -9.23
N VAL A 88 2.33 3.34 -8.10
CA VAL A 88 0.92 3.68 -7.85
C VAL A 88 0.85 4.82 -6.83
N LYS A 89 1.38 4.61 -5.61
CA LYS A 89 1.30 5.58 -4.53
C LYS A 89 2.47 5.43 -3.56
N SER A 90 2.73 6.46 -2.74
CA SER A 90 3.75 6.39 -1.70
C SER A 90 3.31 7.10 -0.42
N TYR A 91 3.92 6.68 0.70
CA TYR A 91 3.72 7.21 2.04
C TYR A 91 5.07 7.38 2.72
N ASP A 92 5.30 8.54 3.34
CA ASP A 92 6.57 8.88 3.97
C ASP A 92 6.42 8.88 5.49
N TYR A 93 7.37 8.29 6.18
CA TYR A 93 7.44 8.27 7.64
C TYR A 93 8.87 8.52 8.11
N VAL A 94 8.99 9.10 9.29
CA VAL A 94 10.25 9.22 10.02
C VAL A 94 10.06 8.55 11.37
N LEU A 95 10.97 7.69 11.76
CA LEU A 95 10.97 7.03 13.06
C LEU A 95 12.26 7.34 13.82
N THR A 96 12.11 7.61 15.11
CA THR A 96 13.24 7.70 16.04
C THR A 96 13.58 6.32 16.59
N PRO A 97 14.84 6.10 17.04
CA PRO A 97 15.22 4.85 17.70
C PRO A 97 14.25 4.45 18.83
N GLY A 98 13.86 3.20 18.87
CA GLY A 98 12.89 2.64 19.83
C GLY A 98 11.43 2.98 19.54
N GLN A 99 11.12 3.68 18.46
CA GLN A 99 9.76 4.08 18.14
C GLN A 99 8.93 2.96 17.51
N PHE A 100 7.70 2.82 18.01
CA PHE A 100 6.63 2.07 17.35
C PHE A 100 5.63 3.05 16.72
N LYS A 101 5.24 2.79 15.49
CA LYS A 101 4.20 3.53 14.78
C LYS A 101 3.16 2.59 14.21
N PHE A 102 1.92 2.78 14.62
CA PHE A 102 0.78 2.09 14.03
C PHE A 102 0.12 2.99 12.99
N VAL A 103 -0.05 2.48 11.78
CA VAL A 103 -0.78 3.15 10.71
C VAL A 103 -2.10 2.42 10.52
N ASN A 104 -3.19 3.13 10.75
CA ASN A 104 -4.53 2.61 10.57
C ASN A 104 -4.74 2.10 9.15
N GLN A 105 -5.74 1.23 9.04
CA GLN A 105 -6.16 0.60 7.82
C GLN A 105 -6.30 1.61 6.66
N ILE A 106 -5.58 1.35 5.57
CA ILE A 106 -5.70 2.06 4.30
C ILE A 106 -6.28 1.11 3.24
N GLU A 107 -7.09 1.64 2.37
CA GLU A 107 -7.52 0.93 1.17
C GLU A 107 -6.45 1.09 0.10
N VAL A 108 -5.94 -0.04 -0.41
CA VAL A 108 -4.97 0.00 -1.51
C VAL A 108 -5.68 0.25 -2.83
N ASP A 109 -4.97 0.87 -3.75
CA ASP A 109 -5.45 1.10 -5.11
C ASP A 109 -5.69 -0.23 -5.84
N GLU A 110 -6.65 -0.24 -6.79
CA GLU A 110 -7.00 -1.44 -7.55
C GLU A 110 -5.87 -1.94 -8.48
N GLU A 111 -4.88 -1.12 -8.78
CA GLU A 111 -3.69 -1.51 -9.53
C GLU A 111 -2.58 -2.09 -8.63
N THR A 112 -2.72 -2.01 -7.30
CA THR A 112 -1.69 -2.43 -6.33
C THR A 112 -1.62 -3.95 -6.20
N ASN A 113 -0.48 -4.54 -6.54
CA ASN A 113 -0.19 -5.95 -6.32
C ASN A 113 0.97 -6.21 -5.36
N TYR A 114 1.74 -5.16 -5.02
CA TYR A 114 2.86 -5.23 -4.09
C TYR A 114 2.91 -4.01 -3.18
N ILE A 115 3.34 -4.24 -1.95
CA ILE A 115 3.77 -3.18 -1.03
C ILE A 115 5.28 -3.26 -0.90
N GLY A 116 5.95 -2.15 -1.22
CA GLY A 116 7.40 -1.98 -1.04
C GLY A 116 7.71 -1.07 0.13
N ILE A 117 8.86 -1.26 0.77
CA ILE A 117 9.44 -0.33 1.73
C ILE A 117 10.88 -0.03 1.37
N MET A 118 11.26 1.22 1.44
CA MET A 118 12.62 1.73 1.32
C MET A 118 12.98 2.50 2.58
N ALA A 119 14.17 2.24 3.13
CA ALA A 119 14.70 2.94 4.30
C ALA A 119 15.98 3.72 3.92
N ASN A 120 16.08 4.96 4.39
CA ASN A 120 17.23 5.83 4.16
C ASN A 120 18.23 5.67 5.31
N PHE A 121 19.06 4.63 5.24
CA PHE A 121 20.11 4.39 6.21
C PHE A 121 21.34 5.28 5.97
N SER A 122 22.08 5.56 7.04
CA SER A 122 23.31 6.36 7.01
C SER A 122 24.44 5.67 6.26
N ASP A 123 24.44 4.33 6.22
CA ASP A 123 25.37 3.50 5.45
C ASP A 123 24.60 2.57 4.52
N ILE A 124 24.46 2.97 3.28
CA ILE A 124 23.70 2.22 2.26
C ILE A 124 24.45 0.99 1.78
N GLU A 125 25.77 1.02 1.75
CA GLU A 125 26.57 -0.11 1.25
C GLU A 125 26.48 -1.33 2.18
N LEU A 126 26.30 -1.10 3.48
CA LEU A 126 26.08 -2.14 4.47
C LEU A 126 24.62 -2.53 4.66
N SER A 127 23.69 -1.85 3.98
CA SER A 127 22.27 -1.94 4.32
C SER A 127 21.48 -2.89 3.41
N GLU A 128 20.49 -3.54 4.01
CA GLU A 128 19.35 -4.17 3.36
C GLU A 128 18.19 -3.14 3.32
N TRP A 129 18.32 -2.12 2.49
CA TRP A 129 17.52 -0.88 2.53
C TRP A 129 16.13 -0.98 1.92
N LYS A 130 15.78 -2.07 1.22
CA LYS A 130 14.46 -2.23 0.59
C LYS A 130 13.95 -3.66 0.65
N LYS A 131 12.64 -3.80 0.75
CA LYS A 131 11.89 -5.06 0.66
C LYS A 131 10.56 -4.82 -0.04
N ALA A 132 10.01 -5.86 -0.64
CA ALA A 132 8.67 -5.84 -1.21
C ALA A 132 7.93 -7.13 -0.88
N VAL A 133 6.61 -7.05 -0.74
CA VAL A 133 5.75 -8.20 -0.48
C VAL A 133 4.51 -8.13 -1.38
N LYS A 134 4.15 -9.27 -1.95
CA LYS A 134 2.95 -9.37 -2.79
C LYS A 134 1.70 -9.27 -1.94
N VAL A 135 0.73 -8.50 -2.41
CA VAL A 135 -0.63 -8.41 -1.85
C VAL A 135 -1.65 -8.68 -2.94
N LEU A 136 -2.88 -9.02 -2.56
CA LEU A 136 -4.01 -9.03 -3.48
C LEU A 136 -4.72 -7.69 -3.35
N ASN A 137 -5.14 -7.09 -4.44
CA ASN A 137 -5.76 -5.77 -4.45
C ASN A 137 -7.25 -5.77 -4.06
N LYS A 138 -7.90 -6.94 -4.04
CA LYS A 138 -9.31 -7.08 -3.68
C LYS A 138 -9.57 -8.18 -2.67
N GLY A 139 -10.58 -7.98 -1.82
CA GLY A 139 -11.17 -8.97 -0.94
C GLY A 139 -10.27 -9.46 0.18
N ARG A 140 -9.28 -8.68 0.61
CA ARG A 140 -8.33 -9.07 1.65
C ARG A 140 -8.13 -7.97 2.70
N GLU A 141 -7.70 -8.42 3.88
CA GLU A 141 -7.14 -7.56 4.91
C GLU A 141 -5.76 -8.09 5.27
N TYR A 142 -4.77 -7.21 5.21
CA TYR A 142 -3.39 -7.56 5.58
C TYR A 142 -2.93 -6.69 6.74
N HIS A 143 -2.18 -7.31 7.63
CA HIS A 143 -1.36 -6.61 8.59
C HIS A 143 0.11 -6.81 8.20
N LEU A 144 0.81 -5.73 7.89
CA LEU A 144 2.22 -5.75 7.50
C LEU A 144 3.08 -5.22 8.66
N LEU A 145 4.04 -6.04 9.09
CA LEU A 145 5.08 -5.64 10.03
C LEU A 145 6.29 -5.14 9.24
N MET A 146 6.73 -3.93 9.54
CA MET A 146 7.94 -3.30 9.05
C MET A 146 8.89 -3.14 10.24
N LEU A 147 9.94 -3.95 10.30
CA LEU A 147 10.95 -3.90 11.35
C LEU A 147 12.23 -3.30 10.80
N LEU A 148 12.70 -2.24 11.45
CA LEU A 148 13.93 -1.51 11.14
C LEU A 148 14.95 -1.78 12.26
N SER A 149 16.05 -2.42 11.90
CA SER A 149 17.12 -2.77 12.85
C SER A 149 18.49 -2.46 12.25
N ASP A 150 19.37 -1.83 13.01
CA ASP A 150 20.67 -1.41 12.51
C ASP A 150 20.60 -0.79 11.11
N TYR A 151 21.00 -1.54 10.08
CA TYR A 151 20.92 -1.16 8.66
C TYR A 151 20.03 -2.11 7.85
N ASP A 152 19.07 -2.80 8.50
CA ASP A 152 18.20 -3.78 7.84
C ASP A 152 16.73 -3.41 7.98
N VAL A 153 15.98 -3.56 6.89
CA VAL A 153 14.53 -3.48 6.88
C VAL A 153 13.91 -4.85 6.56
N LYS A 154 13.02 -5.32 7.44
CA LYS A 154 12.18 -6.49 7.21
C LYS A 154 10.76 -6.07 6.95
N LEU A 155 10.11 -6.76 6.03
CA LEU A 155 8.71 -6.57 5.67
C LEU A 155 8.02 -7.92 5.63
N GLU A 156 7.08 -8.13 6.54
CA GLU A 156 6.41 -9.42 6.73
C GLU A 156 4.89 -9.24 6.81
N LYS A 157 4.15 -10.22 6.31
CA LYS A 157 2.71 -10.34 6.58
C LYS A 157 2.55 -11.02 7.93
N VAL A 158 1.79 -10.38 8.80
CA VAL A 158 1.39 -10.98 10.09
C VAL A 158 0.00 -11.58 9.89
N GLU A 159 -0.11 -12.90 10.09
CA GLU A 159 -1.39 -13.63 10.04
C GLU A 159 -2.09 -13.63 11.40
#